data_e88938f80978059f73074e210c6d2186
#
_entry.id   e88938f80978059f73074e210c6d2186
#
_cell.length_a   1.000
_cell.length_b   1.000
_cell.length_c   1.000
_cell.angle_alpha   90.00
_cell.angle_beta   90.00
_cell.angle_gamma   90.00
#
_symmetry.space_group_name_H-M   'P 1'
#
loop_
_entity.id
_entity.type
_entity.pdbx_description
1 polymer ?
#
loop_
_entity_poly.entity_id
_entity_poly.type
_entity_poly.pdbx_seq_one_letter_code
_entity_poly.pdbx_strand_id
1 'polypeptide(L)'
;MLLIPAIDLKDGHCVRLKQGDMDLATVFSEDPAEMALHWLKKGARRLHLVDLNGAFAGKPKNEEAIKSILKTVQDYAEEMGIDEIPVQLGGGIRDLDTIERYLDDGITYIIVGTAAVKNPGFLHDACGAFPGSIIVGLDAKDGKVATDGWSKMSGHEVIDLAKKFEGYGVESIVYTDIGRDGMMGGVNIEATVKLAQAVKIPIIASGGVHNLADVEALCAVQDEGIEGVICGRSIYEGTLDLTSAQERADELTEGAQA
;
A
#
# COMPACT_ATOMS: atom_id res chain seq x y z
N MET A 1 -4.43 10.04 10.86
CA MET A 1 -3.84 9.67 9.54
C MET A 1 -2.62 8.76 9.75
N LEU A 2 -2.61 7.57 9.14
CA LEU A 2 -1.47 6.64 9.24
C LEU A 2 -0.52 6.80 8.06
N LEU A 3 0.78 7.00 8.33
CA LEU A 3 1.82 6.99 7.29
C LEU A 3 2.41 5.58 7.19
N ILE A 4 2.40 5.02 5.97
CA ILE A 4 2.77 3.63 5.71
C ILE A 4 3.99 3.61 4.77
N PRO A 5 5.21 3.36 5.28
CA PRO A 5 6.39 3.26 4.43
C PRO A 5 6.30 2.05 3.50
N ALA A 6 6.67 2.25 2.23
CA ALA A 6 6.64 1.23 1.21
C ALA A 6 8.02 0.62 0.96
N ILE A 7 8.08 -0.69 0.84
CA ILE A 7 9.25 -1.46 0.42
C ILE A 7 8.87 -2.25 -0.84
N ASP A 8 9.37 -1.82 -1.99
CA ASP A 8 9.20 -2.53 -3.25
C ASP A 8 10.35 -3.51 -3.43
N LEU A 9 10.00 -4.76 -3.75
CA LEU A 9 10.96 -5.86 -3.92
C LEU A 9 11.12 -6.23 -5.39
N LYS A 10 12.35 -6.18 -5.87
CA LYS A 10 12.74 -6.64 -7.21
C LYS A 10 14.02 -7.46 -7.11
N ASP A 11 13.98 -8.70 -7.57
CA ASP A 11 15.13 -9.60 -7.60
C ASP A 11 15.83 -9.73 -6.22
N GLY A 12 15.03 -9.74 -5.15
CA GLY A 12 15.48 -9.83 -3.76
C GLY A 12 15.96 -8.52 -3.13
N HIS A 13 15.96 -7.41 -3.86
CA HIS A 13 16.45 -6.11 -3.39
C HIS A 13 15.30 -5.11 -3.16
N CYS A 14 15.54 -4.12 -2.30
CA CYS A 14 14.66 -2.98 -2.12
C CYS A 14 14.90 -1.94 -3.21
N VAL A 15 13.87 -1.64 -3.99
CA VAL A 15 13.95 -0.71 -5.10
C VAL A 15 12.86 0.35 -5.05
N ARG A 16 13.02 1.42 -5.84
CA ARG A 16 11.93 2.34 -6.19
C ARG A 16 11.90 2.52 -7.69
N LEU A 17 10.70 2.40 -8.23
CA LEU A 17 10.45 2.64 -9.65
C LEU A 17 10.11 4.11 -9.90
N LYS A 18 10.19 4.53 -11.14
CA LYS A 18 9.63 5.79 -11.63
C LYS A 18 8.44 5.47 -12.53
N GLN A 19 7.24 5.85 -12.09
CA GLN A 19 5.96 5.54 -12.78
C GLN A 19 5.80 4.05 -13.13
N GLY A 20 6.25 3.16 -12.23
CA GLY A 20 6.13 1.71 -12.43
C GLY A 20 7.07 1.09 -13.46
N ASP A 21 8.01 1.86 -14.03
CA ASP A 21 8.94 1.36 -15.04
C ASP A 21 10.05 0.50 -14.39
N MET A 22 10.04 -0.80 -14.70
CA MET A 22 11.01 -1.77 -14.17
C MET A 22 12.44 -1.51 -14.64
N ASP A 23 12.64 -0.88 -15.80
CA ASP A 23 13.97 -0.56 -16.33
C ASP A 23 14.55 0.70 -15.68
N LEU A 24 13.70 1.51 -15.02
CA LEU A 24 14.08 2.70 -14.26
C LEU A 24 14.10 2.44 -12.74
N ALA A 25 14.37 1.19 -12.33
CA ALA A 25 14.52 0.83 -10.93
C ALA A 25 15.81 1.40 -10.33
N THR A 26 15.68 2.08 -9.20
CA THR A 26 16.82 2.48 -8.35
C THR A 26 16.89 1.54 -7.15
N VAL A 27 18.03 0.86 -6.94
CA VAL A 27 18.25 0.03 -5.76
C VAL A 27 18.64 0.93 -4.58
N PHE A 28 17.91 0.83 -3.47
CA PHE A 28 18.17 1.57 -2.23
C PHE A 28 18.77 0.68 -1.15
N SER A 29 18.53 -0.62 -1.18
CA SER A 29 19.17 -1.59 -0.29
C SER A 29 19.20 -2.98 -0.94
N GLU A 30 20.28 -3.71 -0.71
CA GLU A 30 20.41 -5.12 -1.05
C GLU A 30 19.85 -6.03 0.05
N ASP A 31 19.56 -5.49 1.24
CA ASP A 31 19.02 -6.20 2.39
C ASP A 31 17.61 -5.68 2.75
N PRO A 32 16.55 -6.41 2.36
CA PRO A 32 15.17 -6.06 2.69
C PRO A 32 14.86 -6.06 4.20
N ALA A 33 15.50 -6.94 4.97
CA ALA A 33 15.30 -7.01 6.42
C ALA A 33 15.87 -5.77 7.13
N GLU A 34 17.07 -5.32 6.72
CA GLU A 34 17.67 -4.08 7.22
C GLU A 34 16.81 -2.85 6.88
N MET A 35 16.24 -2.80 5.67
CA MET A 35 15.35 -1.72 5.27
C MET A 35 14.06 -1.71 6.11
N ALA A 36 13.46 -2.86 6.38
CA ALA A 36 12.30 -2.96 7.25
C ALA A 36 12.64 -2.47 8.67
N LEU A 37 13.75 -2.93 9.25
CA LEU A 37 14.23 -2.47 10.55
C LEU A 37 14.47 -0.96 10.59
N HIS A 38 15.00 -0.40 9.52
CA HIS A 38 15.19 1.05 9.41
C HIS A 38 13.87 1.81 9.56
N TRP A 39 12.83 1.41 8.83
CA TRP A 39 11.52 2.07 8.94
C TRP A 39 10.83 1.84 10.28
N LEU A 40 10.96 0.65 10.86
CA LEU A 40 10.45 0.36 12.21
C LEU A 40 11.09 1.28 13.25
N LYS A 41 12.41 1.45 13.21
CA LYS A 41 13.13 2.37 14.10
C LYS A 41 12.77 3.85 13.87
N LYS A 42 12.26 4.18 12.68
CA LYS A 42 11.70 5.50 12.35
C LYS A 42 10.24 5.66 12.78
N GLY A 43 9.68 4.68 13.49
CA GLY A 43 8.32 4.74 14.04
C GLY A 43 7.22 4.25 13.10
N ALA A 44 7.55 3.46 12.08
CA ALA A 44 6.52 2.84 11.25
C ALA A 44 5.58 1.96 12.08
N ARG A 45 4.28 2.18 11.92
CA ARG A 45 3.21 1.43 12.61
C ARG A 45 2.53 0.40 11.70
N ARG A 46 2.85 0.40 10.42
CA ARG A 46 2.46 -0.56 9.38
C ARG A 46 3.49 -0.51 8.27
N LEU A 47 3.78 -1.64 7.63
CA LEU A 47 4.63 -1.70 6.43
C LEU A 47 3.80 -2.08 5.21
N HIS A 48 4.12 -1.48 4.06
CA HIS A 48 3.56 -1.83 2.76
C HIS A 48 4.63 -2.49 1.90
N LEU A 49 4.42 -3.76 1.52
CA LEU A 49 5.33 -4.52 0.70
C LEU A 49 4.74 -4.75 -0.70
N VAL A 50 5.57 -4.64 -1.73
CA VAL A 50 5.19 -4.99 -3.10
C VAL A 50 6.19 -5.96 -3.71
N ASP A 51 5.73 -7.16 -4.07
CA ASP A 51 6.48 -8.08 -4.91
C ASP A 51 6.35 -7.65 -6.38
N LEU A 52 7.26 -6.79 -6.85
CA LEU A 52 7.23 -6.26 -8.22
C LEU A 52 7.38 -7.36 -9.27
N ASN A 53 8.32 -8.29 -9.08
CA ASN A 53 8.46 -9.44 -9.99
C ASN A 53 7.18 -10.27 -10.01
N GLY A 54 6.53 -10.44 -8.85
CA GLY A 54 5.26 -11.14 -8.72
C GLY A 54 4.13 -10.44 -9.44
N ALA A 55 4.04 -9.11 -9.36
CA ALA A 55 3.03 -8.33 -10.04
C ALA A 55 3.05 -8.54 -11.57
N PHE A 56 4.25 -8.59 -12.16
CA PHE A 56 4.43 -8.85 -13.59
C PHE A 56 4.26 -10.34 -13.94
N ALA A 57 4.80 -11.26 -13.13
CA ALA A 57 4.73 -12.70 -13.39
C ALA A 57 3.34 -13.30 -13.08
N GLY A 58 2.53 -12.61 -12.28
CA GLY A 58 1.23 -13.09 -11.81
C GLY A 58 1.30 -14.23 -10.80
N LYS A 59 2.42 -14.37 -10.12
CA LYS A 59 2.67 -15.33 -9.03
C LYS A 59 3.83 -14.84 -8.16
N PRO A 60 3.91 -15.23 -6.88
CA PRO A 60 4.99 -14.86 -5.96
C PRO A 60 6.39 -15.09 -6.53
N LYS A 61 7.32 -14.16 -6.23
CA LYS A 61 8.70 -14.20 -6.69
C LYS A 61 9.74 -13.85 -5.62
N ASN A 62 9.42 -12.96 -4.69
CA ASN A 62 10.33 -12.47 -3.66
C ASN A 62 10.03 -13.05 -2.27
N GLU A 63 9.59 -14.33 -2.19
CA GLU A 63 9.13 -14.95 -0.94
C GLU A 63 10.20 -14.97 0.16
N GLU A 64 11.47 -15.24 -0.18
CA GLU A 64 12.57 -15.23 0.79
C GLU A 64 12.81 -13.83 1.40
N ALA A 65 12.76 -12.79 0.56
CA ALA A 65 12.88 -11.41 1.03
C ALA A 65 11.69 -11.04 1.94
N ILE A 66 10.48 -11.43 1.57
CA ILE A 66 9.28 -11.20 2.39
C ILE A 66 9.41 -11.90 3.75
N LYS A 67 9.83 -13.16 3.79
CA LYS A 67 10.05 -13.90 5.04
C LYS A 67 11.12 -13.27 5.92
N SER A 68 12.19 -12.76 5.33
CA SER A 68 13.24 -12.06 6.09
C SER A 68 12.70 -10.76 6.74
N ILE A 69 11.87 -10.02 6.01
CA ILE A 69 11.19 -8.83 6.54
C ILE A 69 10.25 -9.21 7.68
N LEU A 70 9.39 -10.22 7.50
CA LEU A 70 8.43 -10.64 8.52
C LEU A 70 9.11 -11.07 9.81
N LYS A 71 10.21 -11.83 9.69
CA LYS A 71 11.02 -12.18 10.86
C LYS A 71 11.54 -10.93 11.58
N THR A 72 12.05 -9.95 10.84
CA THR A 72 12.56 -8.70 11.43
C THR A 72 11.46 -7.90 12.11
N VAL A 73 10.26 -7.85 11.52
CA VAL A 73 9.08 -7.18 12.11
C VAL A 73 8.71 -7.85 13.43
N GLN A 74 8.66 -9.19 13.46
CA GLN A 74 8.35 -9.95 14.65
C GLN A 74 9.41 -9.75 15.74
N ASP A 75 10.71 -9.92 15.42
CA ASP A 75 11.81 -9.76 16.37
C ASP A 75 11.78 -8.32 16.98
N TYR A 76 11.52 -7.29 16.15
CA TYR A 76 11.42 -5.90 16.61
C TYR A 76 10.20 -5.67 17.50
N ALA A 77 9.04 -6.21 17.14
CA ALA A 77 7.82 -6.09 17.96
C ALA A 77 8.01 -6.74 19.35
N GLU A 78 8.61 -7.94 19.40
CA GLU A 78 8.95 -8.63 20.66
C GLU A 78 9.93 -7.79 21.51
N GLU A 79 11.00 -7.24 20.91
CA GLU A 79 11.97 -6.38 21.61
C GLU A 79 11.32 -5.13 22.22
N MET A 80 10.39 -4.52 21.48
CA MET A 80 9.72 -3.29 21.88
C MET A 80 8.47 -3.51 22.75
N GLY A 81 8.04 -4.76 22.94
CA GLY A 81 6.82 -5.09 23.68
C GLY A 81 5.54 -4.63 22.96
N ILE A 82 5.54 -4.64 21.64
CA ILE A 82 4.40 -4.33 20.79
C ILE A 82 3.73 -5.64 20.40
N ASP A 83 2.40 -5.73 20.56
CA ASP A 83 1.67 -6.97 20.26
C ASP A 83 1.78 -7.36 18.78
N GLU A 84 1.59 -6.40 17.87
CA GLU A 84 1.67 -6.62 16.42
C GLU A 84 2.01 -5.34 15.67
N ILE A 85 2.85 -5.46 14.65
CA ILE A 85 3.05 -4.41 13.64
C ILE A 85 2.54 -4.95 12.31
N PRO A 86 1.38 -4.45 11.82
CA PRO A 86 0.77 -4.96 10.59
C PRO A 86 1.65 -4.82 9.37
N VAL A 87 1.65 -5.85 8.53
CA VAL A 87 2.31 -5.85 7.23
C VAL A 87 1.27 -6.11 6.14
N GLN A 88 1.19 -5.24 5.15
CA GLN A 88 0.36 -5.42 3.97
C GLN A 88 1.21 -5.74 2.74
N LEU A 89 0.81 -6.75 1.96
CA LEU A 89 1.55 -7.27 0.83
C LEU A 89 0.71 -7.28 -0.44
N GLY A 90 1.24 -6.71 -1.51
CA GLY A 90 0.71 -6.83 -2.88
C GLY A 90 1.74 -7.41 -3.85
N GLY A 91 1.26 -7.80 -5.03
CA GLY A 91 2.10 -8.30 -6.12
C GLY A 91 1.94 -9.79 -6.41
N GLY A 92 1.29 -10.12 -7.53
CA GLY A 92 1.19 -11.48 -8.04
C GLY A 92 0.20 -12.42 -7.36
N ILE A 93 -0.64 -11.94 -6.46
CA ILE A 93 -1.60 -12.75 -5.70
C ILE A 93 -2.88 -12.96 -6.51
N ARG A 94 -3.19 -14.21 -6.87
CA ARG A 94 -4.28 -14.55 -7.81
C ARG A 94 -5.09 -15.79 -7.41
N ASP A 95 -4.79 -16.44 -6.30
CA ASP A 95 -5.48 -17.63 -5.79
C ASP A 95 -5.54 -17.64 -4.25
N LEU A 96 -6.48 -18.43 -3.70
CA LEU A 96 -6.73 -18.50 -2.26
C LEU A 96 -5.59 -19.19 -1.51
N ASP A 97 -4.96 -20.19 -2.12
CA ASP A 97 -3.85 -20.93 -1.51
C ASP A 97 -2.63 -20.02 -1.27
N THR A 98 -2.39 -19.09 -2.20
CA THR A 98 -1.35 -18.06 -2.06
C THR A 98 -1.69 -17.07 -0.93
N ILE A 99 -2.95 -16.68 -0.81
CA ILE A 99 -3.41 -15.81 0.28
C ILE A 99 -3.21 -16.50 1.63
N GLU A 100 -3.74 -17.73 1.78
CA GLU A 100 -3.63 -18.50 3.02
C GLU A 100 -2.18 -18.64 3.47
N ARG A 101 -1.30 -19.03 2.55
CA ARG A 101 0.13 -19.18 2.85
C ARG A 101 0.79 -17.91 3.35
N TYR A 102 0.51 -16.75 2.73
CA TYR A 102 1.07 -15.48 3.20
C TYR A 102 0.52 -15.04 4.55
N LEU A 103 -0.77 -15.29 4.82
CA LEU A 103 -1.37 -15.04 6.13
C LEU A 103 -0.74 -15.94 7.20
N ASP A 104 -0.52 -17.23 6.89
CA ASP A 104 0.17 -18.18 7.77
C ASP A 104 1.65 -17.79 8.01
N ASP A 105 2.31 -17.20 7.02
CA ASP A 105 3.69 -16.68 7.13
C ASP A 105 3.75 -15.38 7.97
N GLY A 106 2.61 -14.75 8.33
CA GLY A 106 2.55 -13.55 9.20
C GLY A 106 2.24 -12.23 8.48
N ILE A 107 1.82 -12.26 7.22
CA ILE A 107 1.23 -11.08 6.57
C ILE A 107 -0.14 -10.80 7.20
N THR A 108 -0.39 -9.53 7.57
CA THR A 108 -1.68 -9.14 8.17
C THR A 108 -2.74 -8.85 7.10
N TYR A 109 -2.33 -8.17 6.02
CA TYR A 109 -3.26 -7.81 4.93
C TYR A 109 -2.71 -8.19 3.57
N ILE A 110 -3.58 -8.77 2.75
CA ILE A 110 -3.29 -9.13 1.36
C ILE A 110 -3.93 -8.10 0.43
N ILE A 111 -3.12 -7.51 -0.47
CA ILE A 111 -3.60 -6.55 -1.45
C ILE A 111 -3.84 -7.25 -2.78
N VAL A 112 -5.11 -7.34 -3.17
CA VAL A 112 -5.54 -7.90 -4.45
C VAL A 112 -5.78 -6.77 -5.44
N GLY A 113 -4.93 -6.66 -6.46
CA GLY A 113 -5.03 -5.64 -7.52
C GLY A 113 -5.69 -6.20 -8.79
N THR A 114 -4.89 -6.56 -9.79
CA THR A 114 -5.33 -7.06 -11.10
C THR A 114 -6.39 -8.17 -11.01
N ALA A 115 -6.26 -9.09 -10.05
CA ALA A 115 -7.20 -10.19 -9.90
C ALA A 115 -8.61 -9.70 -9.47
N ALA A 116 -8.70 -8.68 -8.63
CA ALA A 116 -9.98 -8.08 -8.23
C ALA A 116 -10.73 -7.47 -9.42
N VAL A 117 -9.99 -6.85 -10.35
CA VAL A 117 -10.56 -6.22 -11.56
C VAL A 117 -11.00 -7.27 -12.57
N LYS A 118 -10.16 -8.28 -12.83
CA LYS A 118 -10.40 -9.32 -13.85
C LYS A 118 -11.38 -10.40 -13.41
N ASN A 119 -11.39 -10.72 -12.12
CA ASN A 119 -12.22 -11.77 -11.54
C ASN A 119 -12.83 -11.32 -10.19
N PRO A 120 -13.87 -10.49 -10.21
CA PRO A 120 -14.54 -10.04 -8.98
C PRO A 120 -15.07 -11.17 -8.11
N GLY A 121 -15.39 -12.34 -8.69
CA GLY A 121 -15.78 -13.53 -7.93
C GLY A 121 -14.67 -14.05 -7.03
N PHE A 122 -13.44 -14.04 -7.52
CA PHE A 122 -12.27 -14.37 -6.69
C PHE A 122 -12.10 -13.42 -5.51
N LEU A 123 -12.29 -12.10 -5.72
CA LEU A 123 -12.25 -11.13 -4.62
C LEU A 123 -13.31 -11.42 -3.57
N HIS A 124 -14.54 -11.69 -3.99
CA HIS A 124 -15.66 -12.05 -3.08
C HIS A 124 -15.31 -13.30 -2.26
N ASP A 125 -14.81 -14.35 -2.92
CA ASP A 125 -14.41 -15.60 -2.25
C ASP A 125 -13.24 -15.38 -1.28
N ALA A 126 -12.26 -14.56 -1.64
CA ALA A 126 -11.13 -14.19 -0.78
C ALA A 126 -11.59 -13.45 0.49
N CYS A 127 -12.49 -12.45 0.34
CA CYS A 127 -13.05 -11.73 1.48
C CYS A 127 -13.88 -12.66 2.39
N GLY A 128 -14.60 -13.62 1.82
CA GLY A 128 -15.36 -14.62 2.58
C GLY A 128 -14.48 -15.63 3.32
N ALA A 129 -13.39 -16.05 2.71
CA ALA A 129 -12.45 -17.01 3.29
C ALA A 129 -11.53 -16.37 4.37
N PHE A 130 -11.14 -15.11 4.16
CA PHE A 130 -10.17 -14.38 5.01
C PHE A 130 -10.74 -13.01 5.43
N PRO A 131 -11.81 -12.99 6.25
CA PRO A 131 -12.46 -11.74 6.65
C PRO A 131 -11.51 -10.85 7.44
N GLY A 132 -11.51 -9.54 7.11
CA GLY A 132 -10.65 -8.54 7.75
C GLY A 132 -9.19 -8.51 7.24
N SER A 133 -8.80 -9.38 6.29
CA SER A 133 -7.42 -9.47 5.79
C SER A 133 -7.25 -9.04 4.33
N ILE A 134 -8.33 -8.70 3.62
CA ILE A 134 -8.27 -8.41 2.19
C ILE A 134 -8.42 -6.92 1.91
N ILE A 135 -7.39 -6.35 1.31
CA ILE A 135 -7.35 -4.98 0.77
C ILE A 135 -7.42 -5.06 -0.76
N VAL A 136 -8.07 -4.11 -1.39
CA VAL A 136 -8.05 -3.99 -2.86
C VAL A 136 -7.09 -2.89 -3.30
N GLY A 137 -6.23 -3.18 -4.27
CA GLY A 137 -5.40 -2.19 -4.96
C GLY A 137 -6.10 -1.69 -6.22
N LEU A 138 -6.39 -0.39 -6.30
CA LEU A 138 -6.90 0.27 -7.50
C LEU A 138 -5.88 1.32 -7.97
N ASP A 139 -5.06 0.90 -8.91
CA ASP A 139 -4.06 1.77 -9.53
C ASP A 139 -4.70 2.42 -10.76
N ALA A 140 -4.69 3.74 -10.83
CA ALA A 140 -5.44 4.44 -11.86
C ALA A 140 -4.67 5.60 -12.52
N LYS A 141 -5.05 5.87 -13.76
CA LYS A 141 -4.65 7.06 -14.50
C LYS A 141 -5.88 7.73 -15.08
N ASP A 142 -6.03 9.02 -14.81
CA ASP A 142 -7.17 9.83 -15.30
C ASP A 142 -8.53 9.19 -14.96
N GLY A 143 -8.66 8.62 -13.74
CA GLY A 143 -9.87 7.97 -13.24
C GLY A 143 -10.11 6.55 -13.73
N LYS A 144 -9.27 6.00 -14.61
CA LYS A 144 -9.40 4.64 -15.15
C LYS A 144 -8.39 3.69 -14.54
N VAL A 145 -8.86 2.48 -14.17
CA VAL A 145 -8.03 1.48 -13.51
C VAL A 145 -7.09 0.78 -14.49
N ALA A 146 -5.82 0.67 -14.10
CA ALA A 146 -4.80 -0.12 -14.79
C ALA A 146 -4.66 -1.52 -14.17
N THR A 147 -4.18 -2.47 -14.94
CA THR A 147 -3.93 -3.86 -14.56
C THR A 147 -2.57 -4.35 -15.08
N ASP A 148 -2.16 -5.56 -14.65
CA ASP A 148 -0.96 -6.24 -15.13
C ASP A 148 0.32 -5.40 -14.95
N GLY A 149 0.56 -4.89 -13.73
CA GLY A 149 1.70 -4.01 -13.44
C GLY A 149 1.64 -2.70 -14.22
N TRP A 150 0.44 -2.14 -14.39
CA TRP A 150 0.13 -0.89 -15.10
C TRP A 150 0.30 -0.94 -16.63
N SER A 151 0.59 -2.13 -17.18
CA SER A 151 0.81 -2.29 -18.63
C SER A 151 -0.46 -2.20 -19.46
N LYS A 152 -1.64 -2.32 -18.83
CA LYS A 152 -2.95 -2.32 -19.52
C LYS A 152 -3.96 -1.45 -18.78
N MET A 153 -4.68 -0.62 -19.53
CA MET A 153 -5.87 0.09 -19.03
C MET A 153 -7.08 -0.83 -19.12
N SER A 154 -7.81 -1.01 -18.01
CA SER A 154 -8.98 -1.92 -17.97
C SER A 154 -10.24 -1.37 -18.61
N GLY A 155 -10.30 -0.06 -18.85
CA GLY A 155 -11.52 0.64 -19.30
C GLY A 155 -12.55 0.88 -18.18
N HIS A 156 -12.35 0.36 -16.98
CA HIS A 156 -13.23 0.59 -15.83
C HIS A 156 -12.88 1.88 -15.10
N GLU A 157 -13.90 2.63 -14.70
CA GLU A 157 -13.75 3.77 -13.81
C GLU A 157 -13.49 3.28 -12.37
N VAL A 158 -12.58 3.96 -11.66
CA VAL A 158 -12.20 3.63 -10.27
C VAL A 158 -13.42 3.57 -9.35
N ILE A 159 -14.28 4.59 -9.41
CA ILE A 159 -15.45 4.70 -8.54
C ILE A 159 -16.45 3.57 -8.80
N ASP A 160 -16.66 3.19 -10.05
CA ASP A 160 -17.60 2.11 -10.39
C ASP A 160 -17.14 0.76 -9.85
N LEU A 161 -15.82 0.48 -9.94
CA LEU A 161 -15.24 -0.73 -9.34
C LEU A 161 -15.30 -0.70 -7.81
N ALA A 162 -14.93 0.43 -7.20
CA ALA A 162 -14.96 0.58 -5.75
C ALA A 162 -16.39 0.34 -5.21
N LYS A 163 -17.41 0.92 -5.83
CA LYS A 163 -18.83 0.68 -5.49
C LYS A 163 -19.24 -0.78 -5.65
N LYS A 164 -18.74 -1.46 -6.69
CA LYS A 164 -19.03 -2.88 -6.89
C LYS A 164 -18.47 -3.74 -5.76
N PHE A 165 -17.37 -3.34 -5.14
CA PHE A 165 -16.71 -4.06 -4.06
C PHE A 165 -17.33 -3.77 -2.68
N GLU A 166 -18.20 -2.76 -2.57
CA GLU A 166 -18.98 -2.57 -1.35
C GLU A 166 -19.82 -3.83 -1.03
N GLY A 167 -19.79 -4.22 0.23
CA GLY A 167 -20.49 -5.43 0.67
C GLY A 167 -19.74 -6.75 0.45
N TYR A 168 -18.55 -6.75 -0.17
CA TYR A 168 -17.70 -7.96 -0.25
C TYR A 168 -16.94 -8.24 1.04
N GLY A 169 -16.78 -7.26 1.93
CA GLY A 169 -15.97 -7.38 3.14
C GLY A 169 -14.52 -6.97 2.91
N VAL A 170 -14.28 -6.10 1.92
CA VAL A 170 -12.96 -5.47 1.71
C VAL A 170 -12.62 -4.57 2.89
N GLU A 171 -11.42 -4.73 3.46
CA GLU A 171 -10.94 -3.97 4.61
C GLU A 171 -10.69 -2.51 4.25
N SER A 172 -9.93 -2.27 3.19
CA SER A 172 -9.68 -0.93 2.66
C SER A 172 -9.32 -0.97 1.17
N ILE A 173 -9.27 0.19 0.53
CA ILE A 173 -8.80 0.35 -0.84
C ILE A 173 -7.51 1.17 -0.86
N VAL A 174 -6.43 0.59 -1.35
CA VAL A 174 -5.24 1.34 -1.73
C VAL A 174 -5.50 1.95 -3.10
N TYR A 175 -5.64 3.28 -3.14
CA TYR A 175 -5.81 4.03 -4.38
C TYR A 175 -4.49 4.69 -4.79
N THR A 176 -3.94 4.25 -5.92
CA THR A 176 -2.69 4.80 -6.48
C THR A 176 -2.97 5.64 -7.72
N ASP A 177 -2.59 6.94 -7.68
CA ASP A 177 -2.49 7.73 -8.91
C ASP A 177 -1.15 7.43 -9.58
N ILE A 178 -1.17 6.56 -10.62
CA ILE A 178 0.04 6.12 -11.32
C ILE A 178 0.73 7.24 -12.12
N GLY A 179 0.00 8.30 -12.46
CA GLY A 179 0.58 9.48 -13.11
C GLY A 179 1.47 10.29 -12.17
N ARG A 180 1.26 10.17 -10.86
CA ARG A 180 2.01 10.86 -9.81
C ARG A 180 3.00 9.96 -9.10
N ASP A 181 2.86 8.63 -9.20
CA ASP A 181 3.72 7.69 -8.49
C ASP A 181 5.20 7.84 -8.87
N GLY A 182 6.06 7.93 -7.86
CA GLY A 182 7.50 8.15 -8.02
C GLY A 182 7.90 9.53 -8.55
N MET A 183 6.97 10.45 -8.79
CA MET A 183 7.22 11.78 -9.35
C MET A 183 7.42 12.88 -8.31
N MET A 184 7.05 12.61 -7.04
CA MET A 184 7.12 13.60 -5.93
C MET A 184 6.48 14.96 -6.30
N GLY A 185 5.33 14.90 -6.97
CA GLY A 185 4.59 16.08 -7.44
C GLY A 185 3.36 16.43 -6.59
N GLY A 186 3.25 15.84 -5.41
CA GLY A 186 2.09 15.95 -4.52
C GLY A 186 1.02 14.91 -4.80
N VAL A 187 0.25 14.56 -3.76
CA VAL A 187 -0.86 13.61 -3.82
C VAL A 187 -2.04 14.18 -4.60
N ASN A 188 -2.79 13.34 -5.30
CA ASN A 188 -4.03 13.73 -5.95
C ASN A 188 -5.18 13.78 -4.93
N ILE A 189 -5.22 14.85 -4.12
CA ILE A 189 -6.22 15.04 -3.06
C ILE A 189 -7.64 14.99 -3.62
N GLU A 190 -7.91 15.70 -4.72
CA GLU A 190 -9.25 15.77 -5.31
C GLU A 190 -9.77 14.39 -5.73
N ALA A 191 -8.97 13.61 -6.46
CA ALA A 191 -9.38 12.28 -6.90
C ALA A 191 -9.52 11.30 -5.71
N THR A 192 -8.66 11.42 -4.70
CA THR A 192 -8.71 10.58 -3.49
C THR A 192 -9.98 10.88 -2.69
N VAL A 193 -10.29 12.16 -2.44
CA VAL A 193 -11.52 12.59 -1.75
C VAL A 193 -12.77 12.16 -2.52
N LYS A 194 -12.78 12.35 -3.83
CA LYS A 194 -13.90 11.94 -4.67
C LYS A 194 -14.18 10.45 -4.59
N LEU A 195 -13.14 9.62 -4.51
CA LEU A 195 -13.28 8.18 -4.31
C LEU A 195 -13.80 7.89 -2.89
N ALA A 196 -13.20 8.47 -1.86
CA ALA A 196 -13.58 8.26 -0.46
C ALA A 196 -15.05 8.63 -0.19
N GLN A 197 -15.53 9.74 -0.75
CA GLN A 197 -16.94 10.15 -0.65
C GLN A 197 -17.91 9.22 -1.42
N ALA A 198 -17.42 8.47 -2.42
CA ALA A 198 -18.26 7.62 -3.25
C ALA A 198 -18.54 6.24 -2.65
N VAL A 199 -17.75 5.79 -1.65
CA VAL A 199 -17.83 4.48 -1.01
C VAL A 199 -17.70 4.57 0.50
N LYS A 200 -18.08 3.50 1.21
CA LYS A 200 -17.89 3.39 2.67
C LYS A 200 -16.61 2.66 3.05
N ILE A 201 -15.94 2.04 2.08
CA ILE A 201 -14.68 1.34 2.31
C ILE A 201 -13.60 2.39 2.56
N PRO A 202 -12.80 2.28 3.65
CA PRO A 202 -11.71 3.21 3.93
C PRO A 202 -10.69 3.28 2.78
N ILE A 203 -10.14 4.46 2.54
CA ILE A 203 -9.17 4.69 1.46
C ILE A 203 -7.78 4.92 2.04
N ILE A 204 -6.79 4.23 1.47
CA ILE A 204 -5.37 4.49 1.67
C ILE A 204 -4.84 5.18 0.41
N ALA A 205 -4.42 6.44 0.54
CA ALA A 205 -3.86 7.20 -0.58
C ALA A 205 -2.47 6.66 -0.98
N SER A 206 -2.17 6.66 -2.26
CA SER A 206 -0.87 6.23 -2.79
C SER A 206 -0.48 7.01 -4.04
N GLY A 207 0.82 7.25 -4.21
CA GLY A 207 1.40 7.95 -5.35
C GLY A 207 1.52 9.46 -5.16
N GLY A 208 2.74 9.97 -5.34
CA GLY A 208 3.04 11.39 -5.42
C GLY A 208 3.44 12.10 -4.13
N VAL A 209 3.31 11.50 -2.95
CA VAL A 209 3.75 12.13 -1.68
C VAL A 209 5.17 12.63 -1.81
N HIS A 210 5.38 13.92 -1.50
CA HIS A 210 6.68 14.57 -1.62
C HIS A 210 7.20 15.09 -0.29
N ASN A 211 6.38 15.80 0.48
CA ASN A 211 6.82 16.51 1.69
C ASN A 211 5.70 16.58 2.74
N LEU A 212 6.00 17.24 3.87
CA LEU A 212 5.08 17.37 4.99
C LEU A 212 3.76 18.08 4.61
N ALA A 213 3.79 19.04 3.69
CA ALA A 213 2.57 19.75 3.28
C ALA A 213 1.56 18.82 2.58
N ASP A 214 2.01 17.77 1.88
CA ASP A 214 1.11 16.76 1.31
C ASP A 214 0.43 15.94 2.40
N VAL A 215 1.15 15.61 3.48
CA VAL A 215 0.61 14.91 4.65
C VAL A 215 -0.43 15.78 5.36
N GLU A 216 -0.12 17.07 5.61
CA GLU A 216 -1.05 18.02 6.23
C GLU A 216 -2.32 18.21 5.38
N ALA A 217 -2.18 18.27 4.05
CA ALA A 217 -3.31 18.36 3.13
C ALA A 217 -4.21 17.11 3.17
N LEU A 218 -3.64 15.91 3.31
CA LEU A 218 -4.41 14.68 3.51
C LEU A 218 -5.09 14.64 4.88
N CYS A 219 -4.40 15.06 5.95
CA CYS A 219 -4.99 15.15 7.30
C CYS A 219 -6.20 16.07 7.32
N ALA A 220 -6.16 17.17 6.56
CA ALA A 220 -7.27 18.13 6.48
C ALA A 220 -8.56 17.55 5.85
N VAL A 221 -8.46 16.42 5.14
CA VAL A 221 -9.58 15.74 4.48
C VAL A 221 -9.77 14.28 4.93
N GLN A 222 -9.11 13.86 6.02
CA GLN A 222 -9.16 12.46 6.47
C GLN A 222 -10.59 12.02 6.84
N ASP A 223 -11.42 12.92 7.36
CA ASP A 223 -12.81 12.64 7.75
C ASP A 223 -13.72 12.28 6.56
N GLU A 224 -13.25 12.51 5.33
CA GLU A 224 -13.94 12.05 4.12
C GLU A 224 -13.83 10.52 3.90
N GLY A 225 -13.07 9.80 4.75
CA GLY A 225 -12.88 8.34 4.69
C GLY A 225 -11.47 7.93 4.27
N ILE A 226 -10.47 8.79 4.48
CA ILE A 226 -9.07 8.49 4.18
C ILE A 226 -8.36 8.10 5.47
N GLU A 227 -7.97 6.83 5.62
CA GLU A 227 -7.36 6.30 6.85
C GLU A 227 -5.84 6.40 6.89
N GLY A 228 -5.19 6.41 5.72
CA GLY A 228 -3.73 6.38 5.64
C GLY A 228 -3.18 6.81 4.30
N VAL A 229 -1.85 6.91 4.25
CA VAL A 229 -1.11 7.25 3.05
C VAL A 229 0.17 6.42 2.93
N ILE A 230 0.42 5.85 1.74
CA ILE A 230 1.64 5.12 1.44
C ILE A 230 2.74 6.11 1.07
N CYS A 231 3.83 6.07 1.83
CA CYS A 231 5.02 6.89 1.62
C CYS A 231 6.10 6.06 0.92
N GLY A 232 6.36 6.43 -0.32
CA GLY A 232 7.37 5.78 -1.17
C GLY A 232 8.64 6.62 -1.27
N ARG A 233 8.96 7.09 -2.48
CA ARG A 233 10.22 7.73 -2.85
C ARG A 233 10.66 8.86 -1.93
N SER A 234 9.73 9.67 -1.44
CA SER A 234 10.01 10.84 -0.59
C SER A 234 10.76 10.50 0.71
N ILE A 235 10.43 9.37 1.34
CA ILE A 235 11.12 8.95 2.58
C ILE A 235 12.52 8.37 2.29
N TYR A 236 12.74 7.79 1.11
CA TYR A 236 14.04 7.29 0.68
C TYR A 236 14.99 8.41 0.24
N GLU A 237 14.47 9.45 -0.41
CA GLU A 237 15.24 10.61 -0.86
C GLU A 237 15.34 11.70 0.24
N GLY A 238 14.66 11.52 1.39
CA GLY A 238 14.75 12.40 2.54
C GLY A 238 14.00 13.73 2.39
N THR A 239 13.09 13.85 1.42
CA THR A 239 12.21 15.03 1.29
C THR A 239 11.05 14.99 2.29
N LEU A 240 10.76 13.81 2.85
CA LEU A 240 9.83 13.58 3.95
C LEU A 240 10.52 12.75 5.04
N ASP A 241 10.63 13.27 6.25
CA ASP A 241 11.04 12.47 7.41
C ASP A 241 9.83 11.76 8.01
N LEU A 242 9.87 10.43 8.05
CA LEU A 242 8.73 9.60 8.47
C LEU A 242 8.32 9.89 9.92
N THR A 243 9.29 10.05 10.82
CA THR A 243 9.04 10.27 12.27
C THR A 243 8.28 11.57 12.48
N SER A 244 8.85 12.70 12.02
CA SER A 244 8.25 14.03 12.17
C SER A 244 6.90 14.13 11.45
N ALA A 245 6.75 13.46 10.30
CA ALA A 245 5.51 13.47 9.54
C ALA A 245 4.41 12.69 10.24
N GLN A 246 4.71 11.55 10.89
CA GLN A 246 3.73 10.80 11.65
C GLN A 246 3.33 11.56 12.93
N GLU A 247 4.29 12.16 13.64
CA GLU A 247 4.02 13.01 14.82
C GLU A 247 3.08 14.16 14.44
N ARG A 248 3.34 14.83 13.31
CA ARG A 248 2.49 15.92 12.83
C ARG A 248 1.09 15.44 12.44
N ALA A 249 0.97 14.28 11.80
CA ALA A 249 -0.32 13.70 11.46
C ALA A 249 -1.14 13.35 12.71
N ASP A 250 -0.49 12.83 13.77
CA ASP A 250 -1.12 12.52 15.05
C ASP A 250 -1.65 13.81 15.72
N GLU A 251 -0.83 14.87 15.80
CA GLU A 251 -1.24 16.18 16.34
C GLU A 251 -2.51 16.73 15.64
N LEU A 252 -2.53 16.65 14.30
CA LEU A 252 -3.66 17.16 13.51
C LEU A 252 -4.92 16.31 13.70
N THR A 253 -4.76 15.01 13.89
CA THR A 253 -5.90 14.10 14.13
C THR A 253 -6.48 14.27 15.52
N GLU A 254 -5.64 14.42 16.55
CA GLU A 254 -6.08 14.66 17.92
C GLU A 254 -6.74 16.04 18.08
N GLY A 255 -6.19 17.08 17.43
CA GLY A 255 -6.73 18.43 17.43
C GLY A 255 -8.09 18.58 16.74
N ALA A 256 -8.43 17.66 15.82
CA ALA A 256 -9.74 17.66 15.14
C ALA A 256 -10.85 17.01 15.99
N GLN A 257 -10.48 16.23 17.05
CA GLN A 257 -11.42 15.54 17.95
C GLN A 257 -11.72 16.34 19.24
N ALA A 258 -11.04 17.45 19.48
CA ALA A 258 -11.20 18.32 20.64
C ALA A 258 -12.09 19.52 20.32
#